data_1baff7fb7609a97fb4b9b25459e354b3
#
_entry.id   1baff7fb7609a97fb4b9b25459e354b3
#
_cell.length_a   1.000
_cell.length_b   1.000
_cell.length_c   1.000
_cell.angle_alpha   90.00
_cell.angle_beta   90.00
_cell.angle_gamma   90.00
#
_symmetry.space_group_name_H-M   'P 1'
#
loop_
_entity.id
_entity.type
_entity.pdbx_description
1 polymer ?
#
loop_
_entity_poly.entity_id
_entity_poly.type
_entity_poly.pdbx_seq_one_letter_code
_entity_poly.pdbx_strand_id
1 'polypeptide(L)'
;MGNWRIRAAGLLVALPLAAQAQVDLTTLDRGMAGPRAQVLVLGTVHLRGMPANFDPASLDGVLERLAAFRPEIITIEDEPGEECDLAARHPAKYGPDYCPSTAAAQAATGLDAPAALQEAARTLKAWPAQPTPAQRRRLAAVFLAAHDSASAYVQWLQLPAAERRAGDGLDDALVGQLARIGTRNNESYQLAARLAARLGLARVHPVDNHTGDLVEVPDIKAFVREIEAAWAQASPAWKAFQERSATLEKGSDLLPLYRHLNTPESARLHAEMNIVPAMRATSAHGYPQIWVAGWEIRNLRMVAYIRETFRERPGARVLSIVGASHKPWFDAWLGQLQGVDIVDAEAVLK
;
A
#
# COMPACT_ATOMS: atom_id res chain seq x y z
N MET A 1 -30.04 37.12 -72.28
CA MET A 1 -28.85 37.06 -71.44
C MET A 1 -29.19 36.23 -70.24
N GLY A 2 -28.92 34.93 -70.25
CA GLY A 2 -29.32 33.98 -69.22
C GLY A 2 -28.17 33.72 -68.20
N ASN A 3 -28.43 33.99 -66.94
CA ASN A 3 -27.46 33.74 -65.82
C ASN A 3 -27.62 32.27 -65.38
N TRP A 4 -26.64 31.45 -65.70
CA TRP A 4 -26.49 30.07 -65.18
C TRP A 4 -25.77 30.11 -63.87
N ARG A 5 -26.49 29.80 -62.74
CA ARG A 5 -25.89 29.59 -61.43
C ARG A 5 -25.53 28.11 -61.26
N ILE A 6 -24.24 27.81 -61.28
CA ILE A 6 -23.72 26.50 -60.96
C ILE A 6 -23.82 26.31 -59.40
N ARG A 7 -24.63 25.38 -58.95
CA ARG A 7 -24.65 24.93 -57.55
C ARG A 7 -23.61 23.83 -57.41
N ALA A 8 -22.48 24.13 -56.71
CA ALA A 8 -21.56 23.12 -56.31
C ALA A 8 -22.15 22.36 -55.09
N ALA A 9 -22.53 21.09 -55.32
CA ALA A 9 -22.90 20.17 -54.22
C ALA A 9 -21.62 19.59 -53.65
N GLY A 10 -21.25 20.04 -52.47
CA GLY A 10 -20.12 19.47 -51.70
C GLY A 10 -20.52 18.08 -51.16
N LEU A 11 -19.91 17.02 -51.69
CA LEU A 11 -19.96 15.70 -51.11
C LEU A 11 -19.13 15.69 -49.83
N LEU A 12 -19.79 15.67 -48.64
CA LEU A 12 -19.17 15.34 -47.37
C LEU A 12 -18.90 13.84 -47.36
N VAL A 13 -17.67 13.44 -47.65
CA VAL A 13 -17.23 12.06 -47.44
C VAL A 13 -17.00 11.90 -45.89
N ALA A 14 -17.99 11.31 -45.22
CA ALA A 14 -17.81 10.85 -43.85
C ALA A 14 -16.86 9.64 -43.88
N LEU A 15 -15.58 9.88 -43.58
CA LEU A 15 -14.64 8.80 -43.28
C LEU A 15 -15.11 8.09 -42.00
N PRO A 16 -15.33 6.76 -42.02
CA PRO A 16 -15.58 6.02 -40.77
C PRO A 16 -14.30 6.15 -39.92
N LEU A 17 -14.41 6.81 -38.77
CA LEU A 17 -13.46 6.64 -37.69
C LEU A 17 -13.52 5.16 -37.29
N ALA A 18 -12.59 4.35 -37.77
CA ALA A 18 -12.36 3.02 -37.26
C ALA A 18 -11.96 3.20 -35.77
N ALA A 19 -12.91 3.09 -34.88
CA ALA A 19 -12.61 2.95 -33.45
C ALA A 19 -11.76 1.69 -33.35
N GLN A 20 -10.45 1.85 -33.14
CA GLN A 20 -9.59 0.73 -32.79
C GLN A 20 -10.13 0.22 -31.45
N ALA A 21 -10.80 -0.93 -31.48
CA ALA A 21 -11.29 -1.57 -30.27
C ALA A 21 -10.07 -1.92 -29.42
N GLN A 22 -9.91 -1.21 -28.30
CA GLN A 22 -8.88 -1.55 -27.33
C GLN A 22 -9.10 -2.99 -26.86
N VAL A 23 -8.02 -3.77 -26.80
CA VAL A 23 -8.09 -5.15 -26.31
C VAL A 23 -8.51 -5.13 -24.83
N ASP A 24 -9.59 -5.85 -24.52
CA ASP A 24 -10.02 -6.07 -23.13
C ASP A 24 -9.15 -7.17 -22.51
N LEU A 25 -8.13 -6.76 -21.76
CA LEU A 25 -7.19 -7.66 -21.11
C LEU A 25 -7.86 -8.56 -20.06
N THR A 26 -8.99 -8.14 -19.46
CA THR A 26 -9.68 -8.92 -18.41
C THR A 26 -10.34 -10.20 -18.96
N THR A 27 -10.38 -10.35 -20.29
CA THR A 27 -11.00 -11.51 -20.95
C THR A 27 -9.97 -12.55 -21.38
N LEU A 28 -8.68 -12.27 -21.30
CA LEU A 28 -7.62 -13.11 -21.87
C LEU A 28 -7.37 -14.39 -21.07
N ASP A 29 -7.71 -14.40 -19.79
CA ASP A 29 -7.53 -15.55 -18.91
C ASP A 29 -8.79 -16.41 -18.75
N ARG A 30 -9.80 -16.22 -19.60
CA ARG A 30 -10.99 -17.08 -19.65
C ARG A 30 -10.58 -18.51 -19.96
N GLY A 31 -10.93 -19.43 -19.05
CA GLY A 31 -10.56 -20.83 -19.19
C GLY A 31 -9.10 -21.15 -18.80
N MET A 32 -8.40 -20.27 -18.07
CA MET A 32 -7.09 -20.60 -17.53
C MET A 32 -7.12 -21.89 -16.72
N ALA A 33 -6.05 -22.67 -16.78
CA ALA A 33 -5.89 -23.83 -15.91
C ALA A 33 -5.40 -23.44 -14.52
N GLY A 34 -5.96 -24.07 -13.49
CA GLY A 34 -5.57 -23.83 -12.08
C GLY A 34 -6.32 -22.70 -11.41
N PRO A 35 -6.06 -22.46 -10.12
CA PRO A 35 -6.76 -21.49 -9.30
C PRO A 35 -6.30 -20.05 -9.59
N ARG A 36 -7.23 -19.12 -9.53
CA ARG A 36 -6.98 -17.68 -9.58
C ARG A 36 -6.55 -17.17 -8.21
N ALA A 37 -5.60 -16.25 -8.17
CA ALA A 37 -5.24 -15.57 -6.94
C ALA A 37 -6.41 -14.68 -6.46
N GLN A 38 -6.67 -14.70 -5.17
CA GLN A 38 -7.71 -13.90 -4.53
C GLN A 38 -7.05 -12.73 -3.80
N VAL A 39 -7.27 -11.51 -4.27
CA VAL A 39 -6.68 -10.31 -3.67
C VAL A 39 -7.75 -9.48 -2.99
N LEU A 40 -7.66 -9.36 -1.67
CA LEU A 40 -8.45 -8.47 -0.85
C LEU A 40 -7.68 -7.18 -0.63
N VAL A 41 -8.16 -6.06 -1.14
CA VAL A 41 -7.61 -4.73 -0.83
C VAL A 41 -8.40 -4.12 0.31
N LEU A 42 -7.74 -3.90 1.44
CA LEU A 42 -8.31 -3.23 2.61
C LEU A 42 -7.87 -1.78 2.65
N GLY A 43 -8.81 -0.87 2.42
CA GLY A 43 -8.61 0.56 2.65
C GLY A 43 -8.64 0.88 4.14
N THR A 44 -7.65 1.65 4.61
CA THR A 44 -7.49 2.02 6.02
C THR A 44 -7.46 3.54 6.20
N VAL A 45 -7.69 4.00 7.43
CA VAL A 45 -7.25 5.32 7.88
C VAL A 45 -5.76 5.25 8.22
N HIS A 46 -5.08 6.39 8.20
CA HIS A 46 -3.73 6.43 8.77
C HIS A 46 -3.83 6.46 10.30
N LEU A 47 -3.63 5.31 10.95
CA LEU A 47 -3.72 5.16 12.42
C LEU A 47 -2.82 6.14 13.18
N ARG A 48 -1.74 6.64 12.55
CA ARG A 48 -0.89 7.70 13.13
C ARG A 48 -1.65 8.98 13.47
N GLY A 49 -2.79 9.23 12.84
CA GLY A 49 -3.70 10.34 13.12
C GLY A 49 -4.65 10.09 14.29
N MET A 50 -4.71 8.88 14.81
CA MET A 50 -5.55 8.53 15.94
C MET A 50 -5.06 9.20 17.24
N PRO A 51 -5.96 9.48 18.20
CA PRO A 51 -5.59 10.06 19.49
C PRO A 51 -4.48 9.28 20.21
N ALA A 52 -3.71 9.96 21.07
CA ALA A 52 -2.62 9.32 21.81
C ALA A 52 -3.07 8.19 22.75
N ASN A 53 -4.34 8.19 23.15
CA ASN A 53 -4.97 7.13 23.94
C ASN A 53 -5.68 6.07 23.10
N PHE A 54 -5.36 5.99 21.81
CA PHE A 54 -5.89 4.94 20.93
C PHE A 54 -5.61 3.55 21.53
N ASP A 55 -6.67 2.76 21.65
CA ASP A 55 -6.57 1.37 22.10
C ASP A 55 -6.52 0.42 20.89
N PRO A 56 -5.40 -0.28 20.65
CA PRO A 56 -5.31 -1.28 19.59
C PRO A 56 -6.35 -2.41 19.67
N ALA A 57 -6.96 -2.65 20.84
CA ALA A 57 -8.04 -3.65 20.98
C ALA A 57 -9.29 -3.25 20.17
N SER A 58 -9.50 -1.95 19.87
CA SER A 58 -10.58 -1.50 18.99
C SER A 58 -10.51 -2.07 17.57
N LEU A 59 -9.37 -2.63 17.17
CA LEU A 59 -9.16 -3.32 15.88
C LEU A 59 -9.48 -4.82 15.92
N ASP A 60 -9.81 -5.40 17.07
CA ASP A 60 -9.95 -6.86 17.21
C ASP A 60 -11.07 -7.43 16.33
N GLY A 61 -12.20 -6.72 16.20
CA GLY A 61 -13.27 -7.08 15.29
C GLY A 61 -12.81 -7.12 13.81
N VAL A 62 -11.98 -6.16 13.39
CA VAL A 62 -11.38 -6.12 12.06
C VAL A 62 -10.43 -7.32 11.86
N LEU A 63 -9.54 -7.54 12.84
CA LEU A 63 -8.58 -8.66 12.81
C LEU A 63 -9.26 -10.02 12.71
N GLU A 64 -10.40 -10.21 13.38
CA GLU A 64 -11.18 -11.44 13.31
C GLU A 64 -11.72 -11.69 11.89
N ARG A 65 -12.30 -10.68 11.26
CA ARG A 65 -12.81 -10.77 9.87
C ARG A 65 -11.70 -11.06 8.88
N LEU A 66 -10.57 -10.36 8.99
CA LEU A 66 -9.41 -10.60 8.14
C LEU A 66 -8.77 -11.97 8.38
N ALA A 67 -8.73 -12.46 9.62
CA ALA A 67 -8.25 -13.80 9.93
C ALA A 67 -9.16 -14.90 9.33
N ALA A 68 -10.47 -14.67 9.24
CA ALA A 68 -11.40 -15.58 8.60
C ALA A 68 -11.17 -15.69 7.07
N PHE A 69 -10.71 -14.62 6.41
CA PHE A 69 -10.26 -14.67 5.01
C PHE A 69 -9.01 -15.54 4.83
N ARG A 70 -8.21 -15.75 5.90
CA ARG A 70 -6.98 -16.57 5.92
C ARG A 70 -5.99 -16.17 4.82
N PRO A 71 -5.52 -14.92 4.78
CA PRO A 71 -4.49 -14.53 3.81
C PRO A 71 -3.20 -15.32 4.05
N GLU A 72 -2.53 -15.68 2.96
CA GLU A 72 -1.22 -16.35 2.96
C GLU A 72 -0.10 -15.35 2.72
N ILE A 73 -0.45 -14.16 2.19
CA ILE A 73 0.41 -13.03 1.91
C ILE A 73 -0.30 -11.78 2.41
N ILE A 74 0.43 -10.93 3.14
CA ILE A 74 -0.07 -9.62 3.59
C ILE A 74 0.91 -8.56 3.07
N THR A 75 0.42 -7.61 2.28
CA THR A 75 1.19 -6.45 1.83
C THR A 75 0.80 -5.19 2.60
N ILE A 76 1.75 -4.28 2.78
CA ILE A 76 1.60 -3.07 3.59
C ILE A 76 2.15 -1.84 2.85
N GLU A 77 1.57 -0.68 3.13
CA GLU A 77 2.04 0.62 2.68
C GLU A 77 3.25 1.06 3.51
N ASP A 78 4.39 0.45 3.20
CA ASP A 78 5.69 0.74 3.80
C ASP A 78 6.77 0.53 2.72
N GLU A 79 7.92 1.23 2.83
CA GLU A 79 8.99 1.16 1.82
C GLU A 79 9.73 -0.19 1.89
N PRO A 80 9.90 -0.90 0.76
CA PRO A 80 10.78 -2.06 0.70
C PRO A 80 12.23 -1.71 1.03
N GLY A 81 12.94 -2.65 1.66
CA GLY A 81 14.36 -2.45 1.98
C GLY A 81 15.24 -2.22 0.75
N GLU A 82 14.88 -2.80 -0.40
CA GLU A 82 15.54 -2.59 -1.69
C GLU A 82 15.43 -1.13 -2.15
N GLU A 83 14.27 -0.49 -1.96
CA GLU A 83 14.09 0.94 -2.26
C GLU A 83 14.86 1.83 -1.30
N CYS A 84 14.92 1.45 -0.03
CA CYS A 84 15.74 2.15 0.97
C CYS A 84 17.24 2.09 0.61
N ASP A 85 17.75 0.93 0.18
CA ASP A 85 19.13 0.78 -0.29
C ASP A 85 19.39 1.59 -1.56
N LEU A 86 18.46 1.56 -2.52
CA LEU A 86 18.55 2.39 -3.74
C LEU A 86 18.61 3.88 -3.41
N ALA A 87 17.71 4.36 -2.55
CA ALA A 87 17.66 5.77 -2.16
C ALA A 87 18.93 6.19 -1.42
N ALA A 88 19.46 5.36 -0.54
CA ALA A 88 20.70 5.61 0.20
C ALA A 88 21.94 5.74 -0.72
N ARG A 89 21.94 5.04 -1.87
CA ARG A 89 23.01 5.17 -2.90
C ARG A 89 22.91 6.46 -3.73
N HIS A 90 21.75 7.12 -3.71
CA HIS A 90 21.47 8.32 -4.50
C HIS A 90 20.95 9.48 -3.62
N PRO A 91 21.69 9.89 -2.55
CA PRO A 91 21.20 10.86 -1.56
C PRO A 91 21.00 12.27 -2.14
N ALA A 92 21.69 12.61 -3.24
CA ALA A 92 21.47 13.88 -3.93
C ALA A 92 20.10 13.96 -4.58
N LYS A 93 19.51 12.81 -4.95
CA LYS A 93 18.20 12.73 -5.59
C LYS A 93 17.06 12.53 -4.59
N TYR A 94 17.24 11.62 -3.65
CA TYR A 94 16.16 11.18 -2.75
C TYR A 94 16.23 11.82 -1.35
N GLY A 95 17.30 12.52 -1.05
CA GLY A 95 17.61 13.02 0.28
C GLY A 95 18.36 11.98 1.15
N PRO A 96 19.08 12.44 2.19
CA PRO A 96 19.88 11.55 3.06
C PRO A 96 19.02 10.71 4.02
N ASP A 97 17.79 11.16 4.30
CA ASP A 97 16.89 10.59 5.31
C ASP A 97 15.63 9.99 4.69
N TYR A 98 15.72 9.46 3.46
CA TYR A 98 14.59 8.86 2.75
C TYR A 98 13.96 7.70 3.57
N CYS A 99 14.79 6.82 4.12
CA CYS A 99 14.35 5.78 5.05
C CYS A 99 14.96 5.98 6.45
N PRO A 100 14.31 5.47 7.50
CA PRO A 100 14.87 5.48 8.85
C PRO A 100 16.22 4.74 8.93
N SER A 101 17.14 5.22 9.76
CA SER A 101 18.45 4.56 9.95
C SER A 101 18.32 3.16 10.54
N THR A 102 19.06 2.22 9.97
CA THR A 102 19.24 0.84 10.46
C THR A 102 20.61 0.60 11.08
N ALA A 103 21.40 1.64 11.35
CA ALA A 103 22.79 1.53 11.81
C ALA A 103 22.94 0.65 13.07
N ALA A 104 22.02 0.73 14.03
CA ALA A 104 22.06 -0.10 15.23
C ALA A 104 21.88 -1.60 14.88
N ALA A 105 20.93 -1.91 13.98
CA ALA A 105 20.69 -3.29 13.55
C ALA A 105 21.84 -3.83 12.70
N GLN A 106 22.41 -3.02 11.84
CA GLN A 106 23.61 -3.38 11.06
C GLN A 106 24.80 -3.68 11.99
N ALA A 107 25.04 -2.85 13.02
CA ALA A 107 26.08 -3.10 13.99
C ALA A 107 25.85 -4.40 14.79
N ALA A 108 24.61 -4.66 15.24
CA ALA A 108 24.27 -5.85 16.02
C ALA A 108 24.32 -7.15 15.20
N THR A 109 24.02 -7.08 13.91
CA THR A 109 23.99 -8.26 13.01
C THR A 109 25.31 -8.48 12.27
N GLY A 110 26.13 -7.43 12.11
CA GLY A 110 27.30 -7.41 11.23
C GLY A 110 26.93 -7.38 9.73
N LEU A 111 25.69 -7.04 9.38
CA LEU A 111 25.17 -7.02 8.01
C LEU A 111 24.82 -5.59 7.60
N ASP A 112 25.28 -5.14 6.44
CA ASP A 112 24.74 -3.96 5.78
C ASP A 112 23.34 -4.26 5.17
N ALA A 113 22.65 -3.25 4.65
CA ALA A 113 21.30 -3.43 4.12
C ALA A 113 21.23 -4.47 2.98
N PRO A 114 22.09 -4.46 1.94
CA PRO A 114 22.09 -5.49 0.91
C PRO A 114 22.33 -6.91 1.44
N ALA A 115 23.28 -7.09 2.35
CA ALA A 115 23.57 -8.38 2.96
C ALA A 115 22.43 -8.87 3.84
N ALA A 116 21.77 -7.95 4.57
CA ALA A 116 20.61 -8.26 5.39
C ALA A 116 19.39 -8.69 4.54
N LEU A 117 19.14 -8.04 3.40
CA LEU A 117 18.09 -8.42 2.45
C LEU A 117 18.35 -9.83 1.89
N GLN A 118 19.59 -10.15 1.48
CA GLN A 118 19.95 -11.48 1.00
C GLN A 118 19.82 -12.53 2.10
N GLU A 119 20.25 -12.23 3.32
CA GLU A 119 20.16 -13.13 4.46
C GLU A 119 18.70 -13.40 4.86
N ALA A 120 17.84 -12.38 4.85
CA ALA A 120 16.40 -12.54 5.07
C ALA A 120 15.79 -13.48 4.03
N ALA A 121 16.06 -13.24 2.74
CA ALA A 121 15.55 -14.07 1.65
C ALA A 121 16.05 -15.54 1.76
N ARG A 122 17.33 -15.74 2.05
CA ARG A 122 17.92 -17.07 2.26
C ARG A 122 17.28 -17.80 3.44
N THR A 123 17.11 -17.10 4.56
CA THR A 123 16.52 -17.65 5.79
C THR A 123 15.05 -18.04 5.56
N LEU A 124 14.26 -17.18 4.91
CA LEU A 124 12.85 -17.45 4.61
C LEU A 124 12.66 -18.62 3.66
N LYS A 125 13.56 -18.82 2.68
CA LYS A 125 13.50 -19.96 1.77
C LYS A 125 13.65 -21.29 2.49
N ALA A 126 14.38 -21.32 3.61
CA ALA A 126 14.61 -22.50 4.44
C ALA A 126 13.86 -22.43 5.80
N TRP A 127 12.82 -21.56 5.89
CA TRP A 127 12.14 -21.31 7.17
C TRP A 127 11.40 -22.57 7.65
N PRO A 128 11.67 -23.04 8.87
CA PRO A 128 11.04 -24.25 9.37
C PRO A 128 9.57 -24.01 9.74
N ALA A 129 8.77 -25.08 9.68
CA ALA A 129 7.37 -25.03 10.09
C ALA A 129 7.20 -24.66 11.59
N GLN A 130 8.19 -25.04 12.42
CA GLN A 130 8.23 -24.72 13.86
C GLN A 130 9.57 -24.08 14.21
N PRO A 131 9.72 -22.78 13.97
CA PRO A 131 10.97 -22.06 14.25
C PRO A 131 11.18 -21.91 15.77
N THR A 132 12.43 -22.08 16.18
CA THR A 132 12.83 -21.88 17.58
C THR A 132 12.82 -20.38 17.96
N PRO A 133 12.75 -20.02 19.25
CA PRO A 133 12.89 -18.64 19.70
C PRO A 133 14.18 -17.97 19.22
N ALA A 134 15.30 -18.69 19.18
CA ALA A 134 16.58 -18.19 18.67
C ALA A 134 16.49 -17.82 17.16
N GLN A 135 15.88 -18.69 16.35
CA GLN A 135 15.66 -18.41 14.93
C GLN A 135 14.80 -17.18 14.71
N ARG A 136 13.73 -17.01 15.52
CA ARG A 136 12.87 -15.83 15.44
C ARG A 136 13.60 -14.54 15.82
N ARG A 137 14.38 -14.55 16.92
CA ARG A 137 15.21 -13.38 17.30
C ARG A 137 16.22 -13.03 16.21
N ARG A 138 16.92 -14.05 15.67
CA ARG A 138 17.87 -13.82 14.58
C ARG A 138 17.20 -13.21 13.35
N LEU A 139 16.06 -13.76 12.91
CA LEU A 139 15.35 -13.24 11.75
C LEU A 139 14.79 -11.81 12.01
N ALA A 140 14.32 -11.52 13.22
CA ALA A 140 13.89 -10.17 13.59
C ALA A 140 15.03 -9.16 13.50
N ALA A 141 16.23 -9.51 13.98
CA ALA A 141 17.43 -8.65 13.88
C ALA A 141 17.81 -8.42 12.40
N VAL A 142 17.78 -9.46 11.58
CA VAL A 142 18.07 -9.37 10.14
C VAL A 142 17.03 -8.48 9.43
N PHE A 143 15.74 -8.62 9.73
CA PHE A 143 14.71 -7.74 9.17
C PHE A 143 14.92 -6.26 9.55
N LEU A 144 15.30 -5.99 10.82
CA LEU A 144 15.61 -4.61 11.23
C LEU A 144 16.80 -4.04 10.44
N ALA A 145 17.83 -4.83 10.17
CA ALA A 145 18.98 -4.41 9.35
C ALA A 145 18.61 -4.25 7.87
N ALA A 146 17.59 -4.97 7.39
CA ALA A 146 17.05 -4.93 6.04
C ALA A 146 15.94 -3.88 5.83
N HIS A 147 15.75 -2.91 6.73
CA HIS A 147 14.67 -1.91 6.70
C HIS A 147 13.23 -2.49 6.79
N ASP A 148 13.05 -3.73 7.19
CA ASP A 148 11.73 -4.37 7.30
C ASP A 148 11.29 -4.46 8.78
N SER A 149 10.97 -3.31 9.37
CA SER A 149 10.55 -3.22 10.78
C SER A 149 9.25 -3.98 11.07
N ALA A 150 8.34 -4.05 10.10
CA ALA A 150 7.06 -4.72 10.27
C ALA A 150 7.23 -6.24 10.34
N SER A 151 8.03 -6.84 9.47
CA SER A 151 8.37 -8.27 9.54
C SER A 151 9.19 -8.62 10.77
N ALA A 152 10.10 -7.73 11.22
CA ALA A 152 10.81 -7.90 12.48
C ALA A 152 9.81 -7.99 13.66
N TYR A 153 8.80 -7.12 13.65
CA TYR A 153 7.77 -7.11 14.68
C TYR A 153 6.86 -8.35 14.59
N VAL A 154 6.57 -8.89 13.40
CA VAL A 154 5.89 -10.19 13.25
C VAL A 154 6.64 -11.29 14.00
N GLN A 155 7.97 -11.39 13.82
CA GLN A 155 8.79 -12.40 14.50
C GLN A 155 8.81 -12.18 16.02
N TRP A 156 8.87 -10.92 16.47
CA TRP A 156 8.81 -10.56 17.87
C TRP A 156 7.49 -10.95 18.54
N LEU A 157 6.36 -10.70 17.88
CA LEU A 157 5.03 -11.03 18.40
C LEU A 157 4.82 -12.54 18.57
N GLN A 158 5.46 -13.35 17.73
CA GLN A 158 5.37 -14.82 17.79
C GLN A 158 6.31 -15.45 18.82
N LEU A 159 7.16 -14.66 19.50
CA LEU A 159 7.95 -15.14 20.64
C LEU A 159 7.08 -15.28 21.89
N PRO A 160 7.23 -16.36 22.66
CA PRO A 160 6.71 -16.40 24.03
C PRO A 160 7.21 -15.20 24.84
N ALA A 161 6.43 -14.71 25.79
CA ALA A 161 6.78 -13.52 26.57
C ALA A 161 8.17 -13.61 27.23
N ALA A 162 8.53 -14.76 27.79
CA ALA A 162 9.83 -15.01 28.41
C ALA A 162 11.02 -14.98 27.41
N GLU A 163 10.73 -15.17 26.12
CA GLU A 163 11.73 -15.16 25.05
C GLU A 163 11.85 -13.82 24.31
N ARG A 164 11.02 -12.83 24.68
CA ARG A 164 11.10 -11.45 24.18
C ARG A 164 12.21 -10.69 24.90
N ARG A 165 13.44 -11.06 24.63
CA ARG A 165 14.67 -10.57 25.28
C ARG A 165 15.81 -10.51 24.31
N ALA A 166 16.94 -9.89 24.70
CA ALA A 166 18.17 -9.89 23.94
C ALA A 166 18.73 -11.31 23.70
N GLY A 167 19.42 -11.48 22.59
CA GLY A 167 20.05 -12.71 22.13
C GLY A 167 19.95 -12.89 20.61
N ASP A 168 20.79 -13.72 20.06
CA ASP A 168 20.75 -14.16 18.65
C ASP A 168 20.76 -13.03 17.62
N GLY A 169 21.48 -11.94 17.90
CA GLY A 169 21.59 -10.76 17.04
C GLY A 169 20.63 -9.61 17.41
N LEU A 170 19.71 -9.80 18.35
CA LEU A 170 19.00 -8.70 19.01
C LEU A 170 19.80 -8.28 20.26
N ASP A 171 20.27 -7.05 20.30
CA ASP A 171 20.77 -6.42 21.52
C ASP A 171 19.64 -5.69 22.26
N ASP A 172 19.93 -5.11 23.44
CA ASP A 172 18.93 -4.39 24.24
C ASP A 172 18.38 -3.16 23.53
N ALA A 173 19.16 -2.52 22.65
CA ALA A 173 18.70 -1.37 21.86
C ALA A 173 17.63 -1.78 20.85
N LEU A 174 17.83 -2.91 20.17
CA LEU A 174 16.89 -3.47 19.19
C LEU A 174 15.63 -4.04 19.88
N VAL A 175 15.78 -4.66 21.05
CA VAL A 175 14.65 -5.04 21.90
C VAL A 175 13.82 -3.83 22.27
N GLY A 176 14.48 -2.73 22.71
CA GLY A 176 13.80 -1.47 22.97
C GLY A 176 13.13 -0.86 21.73
N GLN A 177 13.72 -1.02 20.54
CA GLN A 177 13.11 -0.59 19.28
C GLN A 177 11.83 -1.39 18.98
N LEU A 178 11.86 -2.72 19.09
CA LEU A 178 10.69 -3.58 18.88
C LEU A 178 9.57 -3.29 19.89
N ALA A 179 9.92 -3.02 21.15
CA ALA A 179 8.95 -2.60 22.15
C ALA A 179 8.26 -1.27 21.76
N ARG A 180 9.05 -0.27 21.30
CA ARG A 180 8.50 1.01 20.82
C ARG A 180 7.64 0.86 19.58
N ILE A 181 7.98 -0.04 18.65
CA ILE A 181 7.14 -0.36 17.47
C ILE A 181 5.74 -0.80 17.95
N GLY A 182 5.66 -1.63 18.97
CA GLY A 182 4.40 -2.11 19.53
C GLY A 182 3.47 -1.03 20.07
N THR A 183 4.00 0.15 20.41
CA THR A 183 3.21 1.30 20.90
C THR A 183 2.88 2.32 19.83
N ARG A 184 3.32 2.14 18.59
CA ARG A 184 3.02 3.06 17.49
C ARG A 184 1.63 2.80 16.91
N ASN A 185 0.86 3.87 16.77
CA ASN A 185 -0.39 3.84 16.03
C ASN A 185 -0.08 3.84 14.52
N ASN A 186 0.06 2.64 13.97
CA ASN A 186 0.37 2.43 12.55
C ASN A 186 -0.23 1.09 12.10
N GLU A 187 -0.80 1.06 10.91
CA GLU A 187 -1.50 -0.10 10.35
C GLU A 187 -0.56 -1.29 10.10
N SER A 188 0.69 -1.01 9.69
CA SER A 188 1.70 -2.06 9.46
C SER A 188 1.97 -2.88 10.73
N TYR A 189 1.87 -2.22 11.91
CA TYR A 189 2.10 -2.87 13.20
C TYR A 189 0.81 -3.37 13.85
N GLN A 190 -0.22 -2.51 13.95
CA GLN A 190 -1.44 -2.80 14.72
C GLN A 190 -2.44 -3.68 13.96
N LEU A 191 -2.37 -3.71 12.62
CA LEU A 191 -3.18 -4.63 11.81
C LEU A 191 -2.32 -5.72 11.17
N ALA A 192 -1.42 -5.38 10.27
CA ALA A 192 -0.73 -6.35 9.44
C ALA A 192 0.16 -7.29 10.25
N ALA A 193 1.05 -6.76 11.11
CA ALA A 193 1.95 -7.60 11.91
C ALA A 193 1.21 -8.44 12.95
N ARG A 194 0.18 -7.89 13.62
CA ARG A 194 -0.66 -8.66 14.55
C ARG A 194 -1.40 -9.80 13.84
N LEU A 195 -1.97 -9.52 12.66
CA LEU A 195 -2.65 -10.53 11.86
C LEU A 195 -1.67 -11.60 11.36
N ALA A 196 -0.53 -11.20 10.81
CA ALA A 196 0.52 -12.12 10.35
C ALA A 196 1.00 -13.03 11.49
N ALA A 197 1.23 -12.47 12.68
CA ALA A 197 1.63 -13.25 13.85
C ALA A 197 0.53 -14.24 14.28
N ARG A 198 -0.73 -13.83 14.28
CA ARG A 198 -1.90 -14.69 14.61
C ARG A 198 -2.04 -15.85 13.62
N LEU A 199 -1.72 -15.62 12.33
CA LEU A 199 -1.80 -16.63 11.27
C LEU A 199 -0.51 -17.46 11.14
N GLY A 200 0.53 -17.18 11.91
CA GLY A 200 1.81 -17.90 11.85
C GLY A 200 2.64 -17.56 10.60
N LEU A 201 2.35 -16.45 9.93
CA LEU A 201 3.12 -16.02 8.77
C LEU A 201 4.53 -15.56 9.20
N ALA A 202 5.53 -15.80 8.37
CA ALA A 202 6.90 -15.45 8.69
C ALA A 202 7.20 -13.95 8.51
N ARG A 203 6.45 -13.25 7.66
CA ARG A 203 6.64 -11.83 7.34
C ARG A 203 5.36 -11.17 6.79
N VAL A 204 5.41 -9.87 6.67
CA VAL A 204 4.58 -9.05 5.79
C VAL A 204 5.44 -8.50 4.65
N HIS A 205 4.84 -7.89 3.63
CA HIS A 205 5.55 -7.44 2.43
C HIS A 205 5.33 -5.94 2.24
N PRO A 206 6.36 -5.10 2.51
CA PRO A 206 6.35 -3.69 2.14
C PRO A 206 6.22 -3.53 0.63
N VAL A 207 5.34 -2.63 0.15
CA VAL A 207 5.08 -2.44 -1.28
C VAL A 207 4.95 -0.97 -1.68
N ASP A 208 5.22 -0.02 -0.78
CA ASP A 208 5.18 1.39 -1.11
C ASP A 208 6.37 1.83 -1.96
N ASN A 209 6.24 2.96 -2.66
CA ASN A 209 7.33 3.50 -3.46
C ASN A 209 7.16 5.02 -3.67
N HIS A 210 7.72 5.80 -2.77
CA HIS A 210 7.74 7.26 -2.88
C HIS A 210 8.75 7.81 -3.91
N THR A 211 9.61 6.95 -4.49
CA THR A 211 10.47 7.42 -5.59
C THR A 211 9.68 7.77 -6.85
N GLY A 212 8.40 7.32 -6.92
CA GLY A 212 7.50 7.57 -8.03
C GLY A 212 6.84 8.95 -8.00
N ASP A 213 6.63 9.50 -6.82
CA ASP A 213 6.01 10.82 -6.62
C ASP A 213 7.02 11.93 -6.33
N LEU A 214 8.32 11.63 -6.41
CA LEU A 214 9.37 12.63 -6.35
C LEU A 214 9.32 13.54 -7.58
N VAL A 215 9.18 14.84 -7.35
CA VAL A 215 9.08 15.83 -8.42
C VAL A 215 10.25 16.82 -8.37
N GLU A 216 10.76 17.18 -9.53
CA GLU A 216 11.74 18.27 -9.71
C GLU A 216 11.01 19.49 -10.26
N VAL A 217 10.58 20.39 -9.37
CA VAL A 217 9.88 21.62 -9.74
C VAL A 217 10.66 22.84 -9.24
N PRO A 218 10.63 23.97 -9.96
CA PRO A 218 11.37 25.17 -9.58
C PRO A 218 10.95 25.78 -8.23
N ASP A 219 9.68 25.65 -7.87
CA ASP A 219 9.12 26.15 -6.60
C ASP A 219 8.24 25.09 -5.93
N ILE A 220 8.86 24.30 -5.06
CA ILE A 220 8.14 23.23 -4.30
C ILE A 220 7.08 23.82 -3.35
N LYS A 221 7.25 25.04 -2.85
CA LYS A 221 6.24 25.67 -1.97
C LYS A 221 5.02 26.07 -2.78
N ALA A 222 5.19 26.58 -4.00
CA ALA A 222 4.08 26.85 -4.90
C ALA A 222 3.38 25.55 -5.30
N PHE A 223 4.13 24.50 -5.61
CA PHE A 223 3.59 23.17 -5.90
C PHE A 223 2.63 22.70 -4.80
N VAL A 224 3.08 22.69 -3.54
CA VAL A 224 2.25 22.28 -2.41
C VAL A 224 1.01 23.17 -2.25
N ARG A 225 1.18 24.50 -2.28
CA ARG A 225 0.05 25.44 -2.14
C ARG A 225 -1.03 25.26 -3.21
N GLU A 226 -0.64 25.03 -4.48
CA GLU A 226 -1.61 24.89 -5.57
C GLU A 226 -2.40 23.58 -5.47
N ILE A 227 -1.76 22.48 -5.01
CA ILE A 227 -2.43 21.22 -4.77
C ILE A 227 -3.42 21.36 -3.59
N GLU A 228 -2.99 21.94 -2.47
CA GLU A 228 -3.85 22.19 -1.30
C GLU A 228 -5.05 23.06 -1.68
N ALA A 229 -4.85 24.12 -2.48
CA ALA A 229 -5.91 24.98 -2.97
C ALA A 229 -6.92 24.23 -3.86
N ALA A 230 -6.44 23.30 -4.69
CA ALA A 230 -7.31 22.43 -5.48
C ALA A 230 -8.19 21.55 -4.58
N TRP A 231 -7.60 20.88 -3.59
CA TRP A 231 -8.33 20.01 -2.67
C TRP A 231 -9.24 20.74 -1.67
N ALA A 232 -8.99 22.01 -1.39
CA ALA A 232 -9.87 22.81 -0.55
C ALA A 232 -11.30 22.94 -1.11
N GLN A 233 -11.53 22.64 -2.39
CA GLN A 233 -12.83 22.65 -3.06
C GLN A 233 -13.59 21.32 -2.91
N ALA A 234 -13.53 20.71 -1.73
CA ALA A 234 -14.18 19.45 -1.44
C ALA A 234 -15.71 19.49 -1.66
N SER A 235 -16.25 18.46 -2.31
CA SER A 235 -17.67 18.31 -2.56
C SER A 235 -18.48 18.15 -1.25
N PRO A 236 -19.78 18.50 -1.22
CA PRO A 236 -20.63 18.23 -0.06
C PRO A 236 -20.66 16.75 0.33
N ALA A 237 -20.65 15.83 -0.66
CA ALA A 237 -20.63 14.40 -0.41
C ALA A 237 -19.34 13.96 0.29
N TRP A 238 -18.17 14.49 -0.12
CA TRP A 238 -16.90 14.22 0.54
C TRP A 238 -16.88 14.75 1.98
N LYS A 239 -17.41 15.95 2.23
CA LYS A 239 -17.52 16.51 3.60
C LYS A 239 -18.38 15.63 4.51
N ALA A 240 -19.54 15.20 4.02
CA ALA A 240 -20.42 14.31 4.78
C ALA A 240 -19.75 12.95 5.07
N PHE A 241 -18.99 12.42 4.10
CA PHE A 241 -18.20 11.20 4.27
C PHE A 241 -17.14 11.36 5.36
N GLN A 242 -16.40 12.49 5.35
CA GLN A 242 -15.37 12.78 6.36
C GLN A 242 -15.97 12.96 7.76
N GLU A 243 -17.11 13.66 7.89
CA GLU A 243 -17.81 13.84 9.17
C GLU A 243 -18.27 12.50 9.76
N ARG A 244 -18.76 11.59 8.91
CA ARG A 244 -19.13 10.24 9.32
C ARG A 244 -17.90 9.45 9.74
N SER A 245 -16.81 9.49 8.99
CA SER A 245 -15.55 8.83 9.33
C SER A 245 -15.05 9.31 10.69
N ALA A 246 -14.97 10.62 10.91
CA ALA A 246 -14.53 11.22 12.18
C ALA A 246 -15.43 10.85 13.38
N THR A 247 -16.70 10.54 13.13
CA THR A 247 -17.61 10.03 14.16
C THR A 247 -17.29 8.56 14.49
N LEU A 248 -17.06 7.74 13.47
CA LEU A 248 -16.75 6.33 13.62
C LEU A 248 -15.36 6.07 14.23
N GLU A 249 -14.39 6.94 13.97
CA GLU A 249 -13.03 6.91 14.57
C GLU A 249 -13.02 7.01 16.10
N LYS A 250 -14.07 7.58 16.71
CA LYS A 250 -14.20 7.72 18.16
C LYS A 250 -14.78 6.48 18.84
N GLY A 251 -15.16 5.47 18.07
CA GLY A 251 -15.72 4.23 18.58
C GLY A 251 -14.70 3.38 19.33
N SER A 252 -15.16 2.60 20.31
CA SER A 252 -14.36 1.56 20.96
C SER A 252 -14.17 0.30 20.10
N ASP A 253 -14.93 0.16 19.03
CA ASP A 253 -14.81 -0.85 17.98
C ASP A 253 -14.71 -0.14 16.63
N LEU A 254 -13.63 -0.35 15.91
CA LEU A 254 -13.38 0.28 14.61
C LEU A 254 -13.91 -0.53 13.42
N LEU A 255 -14.52 -1.71 13.62
CA LEU A 255 -15.10 -2.47 12.52
C LEU A 255 -16.14 -1.67 11.71
N PRO A 256 -17.03 -0.85 12.33
CA PRO A 256 -17.92 0.04 11.58
C PRO A 256 -17.20 1.07 10.71
N LEU A 257 -16.06 1.62 11.16
CA LEU A 257 -15.22 2.53 10.38
C LEU A 257 -14.63 1.81 9.16
N TYR A 258 -14.04 0.62 9.37
CA TYR A 258 -13.45 -0.15 8.27
C TYR A 258 -14.50 -0.58 7.24
N ARG A 259 -15.71 -0.93 7.67
CA ARG A 259 -16.85 -1.16 6.76
C ARG A 259 -17.18 0.09 5.95
N HIS A 260 -17.25 1.26 6.60
CA HIS A 260 -17.53 2.53 5.93
C HIS A 260 -16.47 2.90 4.89
N LEU A 261 -15.17 2.70 5.20
CA LEU A 261 -14.05 2.99 4.30
C LEU A 261 -13.97 2.05 3.09
N ASN A 262 -14.54 0.86 3.18
CA ASN A 262 -14.39 -0.18 2.16
C ASN A 262 -15.65 -0.40 1.31
N THR A 263 -16.56 0.57 1.29
CA THR A 263 -17.71 0.57 0.40
C THR A 263 -17.36 1.04 -1.02
N PRO A 264 -18.12 0.65 -2.06
CA PRO A 264 -17.95 1.22 -3.40
C PRO A 264 -18.11 2.76 -3.45
N GLU A 265 -18.99 3.32 -2.60
CA GLU A 265 -19.14 4.77 -2.47
C GLU A 265 -17.88 5.42 -1.95
N SER A 266 -17.27 4.88 -0.91
CA SER A 266 -15.98 5.34 -0.38
C SER A 266 -14.91 5.34 -1.46
N ALA A 267 -14.76 4.24 -2.20
CA ALA A 267 -13.80 4.13 -3.28
C ALA A 267 -14.00 5.23 -4.34
N ARG A 268 -15.25 5.46 -4.76
CA ARG A 268 -15.59 6.53 -5.71
C ARG A 268 -15.25 7.91 -5.17
N LEU A 269 -15.63 8.21 -3.92
CA LEU A 269 -15.38 9.51 -3.31
C LEU A 269 -13.88 9.81 -3.15
N HIS A 270 -13.06 8.81 -2.76
CA HIS A 270 -11.61 8.95 -2.69
C HIS A 270 -11.00 9.21 -4.07
N ALA A 271 -11.41 8.45 -5.10
CA ALA A 271 -10.90 8.66 -6.46
C ALA A 271 -11.27 10.05 -7.00
N GLU A 272 -12.54 10.45 -6.85
CA GLU A 272 -13.01 11.76 -7.30
C GLU A 272 -12.28 12.89 -6.57
N MET A 273 -12.12 12.79 -5.24
CA MET A 273 -11.48 13.85 -4.44
C MET A 273 -10.00 14.00 -4.76
N ASN A 274 -9.29 12.88 -4.98
CA ASN A 274 -7.88 12.94 -5.33
C ASN A 274 -7.62 13.56 -6.72
N ILE A 275 -8.44 13.21 -7.71
CA ILE A 275 -8.12 13.51 -9.11
C ILE A 275 -8.88 14.72 -9.63
N VAL A 276 -10.21 14.78 -9.41
CA VAL A 276 -11.04 15.74 -10.12
C VAL A 276 -10.68 17.21 -9.81
N PRO A 277 -10.47 17.63 -8.56
CA PRO A 277 -10.06 19.00 -8.27
C PRO A 277 -8.70 19.34 -8.87
N ALA A 278 -7.73 18.44 -8.77
CA ALA A 278 -6.39 18.64 -9.31
C ALA A 278 -6.39 18.77 -10.84
N MET A 279 -7.16 17.92 -11.54
CA MET A 279 -7.25 17.96 -13.01
C MET A 279 -8.03 19.18 -13.53
N ARG A 280 -8.92 19.77 -12.74
CA ARG A 280 -9.70 20.96 -13.07
C ARG A 280 -9.03 22.27 -12.66
N ALA A 281 -8.01 22.20 -11.81
CA ALA A 281 -7.31 23.39 -11.30
C ALA A 281 -6.56 24.10 -12.46
N THR A 282 -6.67 25.42 -12.50
CA THR A 282 -5.86 26.24 -13.38
C THR A 282 -4.55 26.58 -12.68
N SER A 283 -3.43 26.22 -13.28
CA SER A 283 -2.08 26.43 -12.78
C SER A 283 -1.16 26.86 -13.94
N ALA A 284 -0.37 27.90 -13.73
CA ALA A 284 0.58 28.38 -14.75
C ALA A 284 1.68 27.35 -15.02
N HIS A 285 1.97 26.48 -14.06
CA HIS A 285 3.01 25.45 -14.13
C HIS A 285 2.46 24.01 -14.22
N GLY A 286 1.13 23.82 -14.19
CA GLY A 286 0.49 22.52 -14.22
C GLY A 286 0.77 21.68 -12.97
N TYR A 287 1.07 22.29 -11.83
CA TYR A 287 1.46 21.59 -10.60
C TYR A 287 0.44 20.55 -10.10
N PRO A 288 -0.89 20.84 -10.08
CA PRO A 288 -1.85 19.83 -9.69
C PRO A 288 -1.87 18.60 -10.62
N GLN A 289 -1.67 18.80 -11.93
CA GLN A 289 -1.61 17.71 -12.91
C GLN A 289 -0.31 16.90 -12.77
N ILE A 290 0.82 17.56 -12.45
CA ILE A 290 2.09 16.90 -12.13
C ILE A 290 1.92 15.99 -10.90
N TRP A 291 1.22 16.47 -9.86
CA TRP A 291 0.92 15.66 -8.70
C TRP A 291 0.11 14.41 -9.06
N VAL A 292 -0.93 14.55 -9.91
CA VAL A 292 -1.73 13.38 -10.36
C VAL A 292 -0.84 12.35 -11.05
N ALA A 293 0.07 12.79 -11.93
CA ALA A 293 0.99 11.88 -12.60
C ALA A 293 1.90 11.14 -11.59
N GLY A 294 2.42 11.82 -10.57
CA GLY A 294 3.20 11.20 -9.49
C GLY A 294 2.38 10.18 -8.69
N TRP A 295 1.14 10.53 -8.34
CA TRP A 295 0.20 9.65 -7.68
C TRP A 295 -0.06 8.35 -8.47
N GLU A 296 -0.29 8.46 -9.77
CA GLU A 296 -0.50 7.29 -10.64
C GLU A 296 0.76 6.43 -10.73
N ILE A 297 1.94 7.04 -10.91
CA ILE A 297 3.22 6.32 -10.96
C ILE A 297 3.45 5.54 -9.66
N ARG A 298 3.23 6.17 -8.48
CA ARG A 298 3.34 5.49 -7.18
C ARG A 298 2.41 4.29 -7.10
N ASN A 299 1.12 4.46 -7.42
CA ASN A 299 0.15 3.36 -7.39
C ASN A 299 0.51 2.23 -8.36
N LEU A 300 1.00 2.54 -9.58
CA LEU A 300 1.45 1.52 -10.54
C LEU A 300 2.63 0.71 -10.00
N ARG A 301 3.60 1.35 -9.35
CA ARG A 301 4.72 0.66 -8.72
C ARG A 301 4.28 -0.23 -7.58
N MET A 302 3.42 0.27 -6.70
CA MET A 302 2.84 -0.51 -5.60
C MET A 302 2.08 -1.73 -6.12
N VAL A 303 1.27 -1.60 -7.17
CA VAL A 303 0.56 -2.72 -7.82
C VAL A 303 1.54 -3.74 -8.40
N ALA A 304 2.63 -3.30 -9.01
CA ALA A 304 3.68 -4.19 -9.51
C ALA A 304 4.33 -4.99 -8.35
N TYR A 305 4.69 -4.31 -7.25
CA TYR A 305 5.25 -4.97 -6.07
C TYR A 305 4.26 -5.94 -5.41
N ILE A 306 2.98 -5.59 -5.32
CA ILE A 306 1.96 -6.54 -4.86
C ILE A 306 1.97 -7.79 -5.74
N ARG A 307 1.96 -7.63 -7.07
CA ARG A 307 1.99 -8.77 -8.01
C ARG A 307 3.22 -9.65 -7.84
N GLU A 308 4.37 -9.08 -7.56
CA GLU A 308 5.61 -9.82 -7.31
C GLU A 308 5.50 -10.75 -6.10
N THR A 309 4.78 -10.37 -5.04
CA THR A 309 4.67 -11.19 -3.81
C THR A 309 4.01 -12.55 -4.05
N PHE A 310 3.16 -12.68 -5.06
CA PHE A 310 2.46 -13.92 -5.39
C PHE A 310 2.69 -14.42 -6.82
N ARG A 311 3.71 -13.89 -7.53
CA ARG A 311 4.08 -14.32 -8.88
C ARG A 311 4.31 -15.82 -8.97
N GLU A 312 4.95 -16.42 -7.97
CA GLU A 312 5.31 -17.82 -7.89
C GLU A 312 4.28 -18.66 -7.09
N ARG A 313 3.12 -18.09 -6.77
CA ARG A 313 2.08 -18.71 -5.93
C ARG A 313 0.68 -18.56 -6.56
N PRO A 314 0.42 -19.27 -7.68
CA PRO A 314 -0.92 -19.26 -8.27
C PRO A 314 -1.98 -19.70 -7.25
N GLY A 315 -3.12 -19.00 -7.22
CA GLY A 315 -4.21 -19.27 -6.29
C GLY A 315 -4.01 -18.75 -4.87
N ALA A 316 -2.93 -17.99 -4.59
CA ALA A 316 -2.70 -17.42 -3.25
C ALA A 316 -3.82 -16.46 -2.83
N ARG A 317 -4.12 -16.46 -1.53
CA ARG A 317 -4.94 -15.42 -0.90
C ARG A 317 -4.03 -14.31 -0.39
N VAL A 318 -4.22 -13.12 -0.95
CA VAL A 318 -3.43 -11.92 -0.67
C VAL A 318 -4.31 -10.89 0.00
N LEU A 319 -3.85 -10.34 1.10
CA LEU A 319 -4.44 -9.15 1.76
C LEU A 319 -3.49 -7.98 1.52
N SER A 320 -3.96 -6.94 0.84
CA SER A 320 -3.23 -5.68 0.67
C SER A 320 -3.83 -4.61 1.58
N ILE A 321 -3.08 -4.16 2.58
CA ILE A 321 -3.49 -3.13 3.53
C ILE A 321 -2.87 -1.81 3.08
N VAL A 322 -3.71 -0.82 2.78
CA VAL A 322 -3.29 0.44 2.16
C VAL A 322 -4.23 1.58 2.58
N GLY A 323 -3.77 2.81 2.57
CA GLY A 323 -4.65 3.96 2.78
C GLY A 323 -5.85 3.94 1.84
N ALA A 324 -7.05 4.25 2.35
CA ALA A 324 -8.30 4.14 1.60
C ALA A 324 -8.28 4.90 0.26
N SER A 325 -7.46 5.93 0.15
CA SER A 325 -7.26 6.70 -1.09
C SER A 325 -6.60 5.91 -2.22
N HIS A 326 -5.79 4.89 -1.92
CA HIS A 326 -5.14 4.04 -2.90
C HIS A 326 -6.04 2.90 -3.40
N LYS A 327 -7.00 2.46 -2.57
CA LYS A 327 -7.83 1.30 -2.85
C LYS A 327 -8.49 1.31 -4.24
N PRO A 328 -9.06 2.42 -4.76
CA PRO A 328 -9.68 2.43 -6.09
C PRO A 328 -8.73 2.04 -7.22
N TRP A 329 -7.46 2.47 -7.13
CA TRP A 329 -6.41 2.13 -8.11
C TRP A 329 -6.01 0.66 -7.99
N PHE A 330 -5.86 0.17 -6.75
CA PHE A 330 -5.48 -1.21 -6.51
C PHE A 330 -6.56 -2.17 -6.99
N ASP A 331 -7.83 -1.94 -6.64
CA ASP A 331 -8.95 -2.76 -7.11
C ASP A 331 -9.02 -2.78 -8.65
N ALA A 332 -8.90 -1.60 -9.29
CA ALA A 332 -8.98 -1.48 -10.72
C ALA A 332 -7.80 -2.15 -11.46
N TRP A 333 -6.57 -1.88 -11.03
CA TRP A 333 -5.39 -2.33 -11.77
C TRP A 333 -5.00 -3.77 -11.45
N LEU A 334 -5.14 -4.22 -10.20
CA LEU A 334 -4.95 -5.64 -9.87
C LEU A 334 -6.00 -6.51 -10.54
N GLY A 335 -7.26 -6.02 -10.64
CA GLY A 335 -8.35 -6.72 -11.30
C GLY A 335 -8.17 -6.88 -12.82
N GLN A 336 -7.27 -6.12 -13.44
CA GLN A 336 -6.89 -6.29 -14.85
C GLN A 336 -5.75 -7.30 -15.08
N LEU A 337 -5.12 -7.78 -14.01
CA LEU A 337 -4.03 -8.74 -14.11
C LEU A 337 -4.55 -10.15 -14.33
N GLN A 338 -3.85 -10.91 -15.19
CA GLN A 338 -4.26 -12.27 -15.53
C GLN A 338 -4.21 -13.20 -14.32
N GLY A 339 -5.25 -14.00 -14.11
CA GLY A 339 -5.35 -14.95 -13.02
C GLY A 339 -5.56 -14.31 -11.63
N VAL A 340 -6.13 -13.11 -11.57
CA VAL A 340 -6.43 -12.38 -10.33
C VAL A 340 -7.93 -12.12 -10.21
N ASP A 341 -8.50 -12.39 -9.04
CA ASP A 341 -9.84 -11.99 -8.63
C ASP A 341 -9.74 -11.00 -7.48
N ILE A 342 -10.42 -9.87 -7.59
CA ILE A 342 -10.56 -8.91 -6.48
C ILE A 342 -11.69 -9.39 -5.58
N VAL A 343 -11.37 -9.57 -4.30
CA VAL A 343 -12.32 -9.99 -3.28
C VAL A 343 -13.06 -8.77 -2.73
N ASP A 344 -14.37 -8.86 -2.61
CA ASP A 344 -15.20 -7.80 -2.04
C ASP A 344 -14.87 -7.61 -0.54
N ALA A 345 -14.24 -6.49 -0.21
CA ALA A 345 -13.86 -6.14 1.15
C ALA A 345 -15.10 -5.94 2.06
N GLU A 346 -16.20 -5.43 1.52
CA GLU A 346 -17.45 -5.26 2.26
C GLU A 346 -18.01 -6.62 2.70
N ALA A 347 -17.95 -7.62 1.83
CA ALA A 347 -18.41 -8.98 2.13
C ALA A 347 -17.53 -9.64 3.22
N VAL A 348 -16.22 -9.43 3.17
CA VAL A 348 -15.28 -9.97 4.19
C VAL A 348 -15.47 -9.32 5.55
N LEU A 349 -15.75 -8.02 5.59
CA LEU A 349 -15.93 -7.27 6.83
C LEU A 349 -17.32 -7.43 7.48
N LYS A 350 -18.27 -8.05 6.83
CA LYS A 350 -19.61 -8.39 7.41
C LYS A 350 -19.49 -9.41 8.52
#